data_55c99b868ad92162f9dba224b816124e
#
_entry.id   55c99b868ad92162f9dba224b816124e
#
_cell.length_a   1.000
_cell.length_b   1.000
_cell.length_c   1.000
_cell.angle_alpha   90.00
_cell.angle_beta   90.00
_cell.angle_gamma   90.00
#
_symmetry.space_group_name_H-M   'P 1'
#
loop_
_entity.id
_entity.type
_entity.pdbx_description
1 polymer ?
#
loop_
_entity_poly.entity_id
_entity_poly.type
_entity_poly.pdbx_seq_one_letter_code
_entity_poly.pdbx_strand_id
1 'polypeptide(L)'
;MPDFLKNLFCTIRNLIEIPTRLIPTKSPRVGTWRIVLAVVALNLTLASLANAQVSPSLPNPTTAPNPLTTTISIFRSNMQDKIMKSADEMPESKYGYRPTKDVRSFAEILNHVADISYILCSNAKGEATPATAAAKGSKTEIMAYLKGAFGYCDGVYSGFTDAHLNDPANFFGVNTNKMFILTQVANHDALHYGNLVTYLRINGLEPSGGWF
;
A
#
# COMPACT_ATOMS: atom_id res chain seq x y z
N MET A 1 -24.66 -1.87 -22.42
CA MET A 1 -24.96 -1.78 -20.98
C MET A 1 -24.41 -3.02 -20.33
N PRO A 2 -23.47 -2.93 -19.38
CA PRO A 2 -22.84 -4.11 -18.79
C PRO A 2 -23.86 -4.97 -18.03
N ASP A 3 -23.73 -6.28 -18.11
CA ASP A 3 -24.64 -7.26 -17.49
C ASP A 3 -24.78 -7.16 -15.97
N PHE A 4 -23.85 -6.47 -15.33
CA PHE A 4 -23.89 -6.14 -13.89
C PHE A 4 -25.14 -5.33 -13.49
N LEU A 5 -25.56 -4.35 -14.30
CA LEU A 5 -26.74 -3.53 -14.00
C LEU A 5 -28.05 -4.29 -14.18
N LYS A 6 -28.11 -5.26 -15.09
CA LYS A 6 -29.29 -6.13 -15.27
C LYS A 6 -29.51 -7.03 -14.06
N ASN A 7 -28.44 -7.58 -13.49
CA ASN A 7 -28.53 -8.43 -12.31
C ASN A 7 -28.93 -7.65 -11.05
N LEU A 8 -28.48 -6.40 -10.90
CA LEU A 8 -28.86 -5.54 -9.78
C LEU A 8 -30.37 -5.22 -9.80
N PHE A 9 -30.95 -4.93 -10.98
CA PHE A 9 -32.38 -4.65 -11.11
C PHE A 9 -33.25 -5.90 -10.86
N CYS A 10 -32.76 -7.10 -11.21
CA CYS A 10 -33.47 -8.34 -10.96
C CYS A 10 -33.53 -8.67 -9.45
N THR A 11 -32.43 -8.41 -8.72
CA THR A 11 -32.35 -8.64 -7.27
C THR A 11 -33.23 -7.67 -6.48
N ILE A 12 -33.34 -6.41 -6.90
CA ILE A 12 -34.20 -5.40 -6.25
C ILE A 12 -35.68 -5.71 -6.49
N ARG A 13 -36.05 -6.23 -7.65
CA ARG A 13 -37.46 -6.59 -7.95
C ARG A 13 -37.99 -7.71 -7.07
N ASN A 14 -37.16 -8.68 -6.68
CA ASN A 14 -37.53 -9.80 -5.82
C ASN A 14 -37.59 -9.45 -4.33
N LEU A 15 -37.08 -8.30 -3.93
CA LEU A 15 -37.14 -7.80 -2.53
C LEU A 15 -38.38 -6.95 -2.23
N ILE A 16 -39.21 -6.63 -3.22
CA ILE A 16 -40.37 -5.73 -3.10
C ILE A 16 -41.73 -6.48 -3.28
N GLU A 17 -41.77 -7.82 -3.33
CA GLU A 17 -43.03 -8.53 -3.26
C GLU A 17 -43.56 -8.55 -1.82
N ILE A 18 -44.19 -7.43 -1.43
CA ILE A 18 -45.01 -7.37 -0.23
C ILE A 18 -46.34 -8.11 -0.51
N PRO A 19 -46.70 -9.17 0.22
CA PRO A 19 -47.94 -9.87 -0.01
C PRO A 19 -49.11 -8.93 0.24
N THR A 20 -49.98 -8.77 -0.76
CA THR A 20 -51.13 -7.84 -0.81
C THR A 20 -52.21 -8.07 0.26
N ARG A 21 -51.98 -8.93 1.26
CA ARG A 21 -52.97 -9.30 2.28
C ARG A 21 -52.95 -8.47 3.55
N LEU A 22 -52.13 -7.42 3.68
CA LEU A 22 -52.01 -6.61 4.90
C LEU A 22 -52.09 -5.10 4.64
N ILE A 23 -52.96 -4.65 3.73
CA ILE A 23 -53.26 -3.21 3.64
C ILE A 23 -54.44 -2.91 4.55
N PRO A 24 -54.23 -2.29 5.71
CA PRO A 24 -55.37 -1.81 6.52
C PRO A 24 -56.04 -0.65 5.80
N THR A 25 -57.36 -0.73 5.63
CA THR A 25 -58.23 0.26 4.98
C THR A 25 -58.44 1.54 5.79
N LYS A 26 -57.60 1.82 6.79
CA LYS A 26 -57.63 3.09 7.55
C LYS A 26 -56.50 4.00 7.15
N SER A 27 -56.86 5.20 6.70
CA SER A 27 -55.94 6.32 6.37
C SER A 27 -54.86 6.44 7.47
N PRO A 28 -53.56 6.46 7.12
CA PRO A 28 -52.51 6.60 8.11
C PRO A 28 -52.59 8.00 8.76
N ARG A 29 -52.58 8.05 10.09
CA ARG A 29 -52.53 9.31 10.83
C ARG A 29 -51.26 10.09 10.49
N VAL A 30 -51.34 11.42 10.44
CA VAL A 30 -50.29 12.35 10.05
C VAL A 30 -48.90 12.08 10.68
N GLY A 31 -48.84 11.36 11.83
CA GLY A 31 -47.63 10.99 12.52
C GLY A 31 -46.72 9.96 11.80
N THR A 32 -47.31 9.06 10.98
CA THR A 32 -46.55 8.01 10.30
C THR A 32 -45.71 8.54 9.13
N TRP A 33 -46.16 9.57 8.45
CA TRP A 33 -45.42 10.22 7.36
C TRP A 33 -44.16 10.93 7.83
N ARG A 34 -44.23 11.52 9.06
CA ARG A 34 -43.05 12.18 9.67
C ARG A 34 -41.95 11.18 10.01
N ILE A 35 -42.26 9.97 10.42
CA ILE A 35 -41.26 8.92 10.69
C ILE A 35 -40.65 8.41 9.40
N VAL A 36 -41.44 8.18 8.35
CA VAL A 36 -40.92 7.74 7.05
C VAL A 36 -40.00 8.78 6.43
N LEU A 37 -40.38 10.07 6.47
CA LEU A 37 -39.53 11.16 5.97
C LEU A 37 -38.25 11.32 6.80
N ALA A 38 -38.31 11.13 8.12
CA ALA A 38 -37.12 11.18 8.97
C ALA A 38 -36.14 10.02 8.70
N VAL A 39 -36.65 8.81 8.48
CA VAL A 39 -35.81 7.64 8.13
C VAL A 39 -35.19 7.79 6.75
N VAL A 40 -35.93 8.32 5.76
CA VAL A 40 -35.39 8.58 4.41
C VAL A 40 -34.33 9.69 4.45
N ALA A 41 -34.58 10.78 5.21
CA ALA A 41 -33.60 11.84 5.38
C ALA A 41 -32.33 11.38 6.09
N LEU A 42 -32.46 10.53 7.12
CA LEU A 42 -31.33 9.95 7.85
C LEU A 42 -30.48 9.03 6.95
N ASN A 43 -31.09 8.23 6.10
CA ASN A 43 -30.36 7.37 5.17
C ASN A 43 -29.66 8.17 4.06
N LEU A 44 -30.23 9.30 3.60
CA LEU A 44 -29.61 10.19 2.63
C LEU A 44 -28.39 10.91 3.23
N THR A 45 -28.44 11.30 4.50
CA THR A 45 -27.30 11.94 5.18
C THR A 45 -26.17 10.95 5.48
N LEU A 46 -26.49 9.70 5.84
CA LEU A 46 -25.49 8.64 6.05
C LEU A 46 -24.82 8.23 4.72
N ALA A 47 -25.53 8.20 3.61
CA ALA A 47 -24.97 7.95 2.29
C ALA A 47 -24.00 9.07 1.85
N SER A 48 -24.23 10.32 2.26
CA SER A 48 -23.35 11.44 1.97
C SER A 48 -22.05 11.42 2.79
N LEU A 49 -22.07 10.84 3.99
CA LEU A 49 -20.88 10.70 4.84
C LEU A 49 -19.97 9.53 4.39
N ALA A 50 -20.52 8.53 3.70
CA ALA A 50 -19.75 7.39 3.19
C ALA A 50 -18.84 7.76 1.99
N ASN A 51 -19.08 8.89 1.33
CA ASN A 51 -18.29 9.33 0.18
C ASN A 51 -17.13 10.30 0.54
N ALA A 52 -16.91 10.60 1.82
CA ALA A 52 -15.84 11.49 2.28
C ALA A 52 -14.53 10.75 2.59
N GLN A 53 -14.31 9.55 2.06
CA GLN A 53 -12.98 8.97 2.01
C GLN A 53 -12.22 9.66 0.87
N VAL A 54 -11.63 10.81 1.16
CA VAL A 54 -10.58 11.37 0.34
C VAL A 54 -9.44 10.37 0.37
N SER A 55 -9.37 9.51 -0.63
CA SER A 55 -8.14 8.77 -0.90
C SER A 55 -7.06 9.82 -1.04
N PRO A 56 -5.94 9.76 -0.30
CA PRO A 56 -4.86 10.69 -0.52
C PRO A 56 -4.51 10.64 -2.00
N SER A 57 -4.74 11.73 -2.71
CA SER A 57 -4.42 11.81 -4.13
C SER A 57 -2.92 11.64 -4.26
N LEU A 58 -2.49 10.58 -4.92
CA LEU A 58 -1.08 10.44 -5.29
C LEU A 58 -0.66 11.71 -6.05
N PRO A 59 0.57 12.22 -5.82
CA PRO A 59 1.08 13.32 -6.61
C PRO A 59 0.91 13.01 -8.10
N ASN A 60 0.37 13.97 -8.86
CA ASN A 60 0.20 13.78 -10.29
C ASN A 60 1.56 13.97 -10.99
N PRO A 61 2.21 12.91 -11.49
CA PRO A 61 3.53 13.05 -12.10
C PRO A 61 3.52 13.89 -13.38
N THR A 62 2.38 14.00 -14.07
CA THR A 62 2.31 14.77 -15.32
C THR A 62 2.40 16.28 -15.10
N THR A 63 2.11 16.77 -13.90
CA THR A 63 2.20 18.20 -13.53
C THR A 63 3.37 18.51 -12.61
N ALA A 64 4.14 17.49 -12.21
CA ALA A 64 5.30 17.66 -11.36
C ALA A 64 6.46 18.32 -12.11
N PRO A 65 7.29 19.15 -11.46
CA PRO A 65 8.50 19.72 -12.06
C PRO A 65 9.52 18.66 -12.54
N ASN A 66 9.53 17.50 -11.89
CA ASN A 66 10.39 16.36 -12.16
C ASN A 66 9.54 15.09 -12.34
N PRO A 67 8.85 14.90 -13.48
CA PRO A 67 7.87 13.84 -13.65
C PRO A 67 8.45 12.43 -13.54
N LEU A 68 9.66 12.18 -14.01
CA LEU A 68 10.29 10.85 -13.92
C LEU A 68 10.69 10.52 -12.49
N THR A 69 11.38 11.43 -11.81
CA THR A 69 11.76 11.28 -10.40
C THR A 69 10.51 11.12 -9.53
N THR A 70 9.46 11.91 -9.78
CA THR A 70 8.18 11.81 -9.06
C THR A 70 7.55 10.44 -9.26
N THR A 71 7.51 9.93 -10.49
CA THR A 71 6.94 8.61 -10.79
C THR A 71 7.68 7.51 -10.04
N ILE A 72 9.01 7.47 -10.11
CA ILE A 72 9.82 6.45 -9.42
C ILE A 72 9.63 6.55 -7.90
N SER A 73 9.56 7.77 -7.37
CA SER A 73 9.34 8.02 -5.93
C SER A 73 7.98 7.49 -5.45
N ILE A 74 6.91 7.67 -6.25
CA ILE A 74 5.58 7.14 -5.95
C ILE A 74 5.61 5.61 -5.86
N PHE A 75 6.20 4.93 -6.85
CA PHE A 75 6.31 3.46 -6.82
C PHE A 75 7.08 2.97 -5.60
N ARG A 76 8.24 3.57 -5.32
CA ARG A 76 9.05 3.23 -4.16
C ARG A 76 8.28 3.43 -2.85
N SER A 77 7.71 4.61 -2.62
CA SER A 77 6.98 4.92 -1.38
C SER A 77 5.81 3.98 -1.15
N ASN A 78 5.10 3.60 -2.21
CA ASN A 78 4.01 2.62 -2.13
C ASN A 78 4.50 1.24 -1.67
N MET A 79 5.64 0.77 -2.20
CA MET A 79 6.19 -0.52 -1.79
C MET A 79 6.70 -0.49 -0.36
N GLN A 80 7.36 0.57 0.05
CA GLN A 80 7.85 0.74 1.42
C GLN A 80 6.73 0.76 2.46
N ASP A 81 5.62 1.46 2.17
CA ASP A 81 4.43 1.44 3.03
C ASP A 81 3.88 0.01 3.19
N LYS A 82 3.80 -0.74 2.09
CA LYS A 82 3.34 -2.13 2.11
C LYS A 82 4.29 -3.06 2.87
N ILE A 83 5.59 -2.88 2.73
CA ILE A 83 6.59 -3.65 3.49
C ILE A 83 6.49 -3.34 4.98
N MET A 84 6.35 -2.07 5.36
CA MET A 84 6.18 -1.66 6.76
C MET A 84 4.89 -2.24 7.36
N LYS A 85 3.79 -2.23 6.63
CA LYS A 85 2.53 -2.85 7.05
C LYS A 85 2.69 -4.37 7.20
N SER A 86 3.32 -5.03 6.23
CA SER A 86 3.59 -6.47 6.31
C SER A 86 4.45 -6.83 7.53
N ALA A 87 5.45 -6.00 7.84
CA ALA A 87 6.27 -6.17 9.04
C ALA A 87 5.44 -6.03 10.32
N ASP A 88 4.52 -5.06 10.35
CA ASP A 88 3.66 -4.85 11.52
C ASP A 88 2.63 -5.98 11.71
N GLU A 89 2.05 -6.49 10.62
CA GLU A 89 1.03 -7.55 10.64
C GLU A 89 1.57 -8.90 11.13
N MET A 90 2.82 -9.25 10.79
CA MET A 90 3.40 -10.49 11.23
C MET A 90 3.66 -10.49 12.75
N PRO A 91 3.13 -11.46 13.51
CA PRO A 91 3.45 -11.60 14.93
C PRO A 91 4.94 -11.85 15.13
N GLU A 92 5.54 -11.28 16.17
CA GLU A 92 6.97 -11.41 16.46
C GLU A 92 7.42 -12.88 16.55
N SER A 93 6.59 -13.75 17.13
CA SER A 93 6.85 -15.19 17.22
C SER A 93 6.99 -15.90 15.86
N LYS A 94 6.58 -15.23 14.77
CA LYS A 94 6.65 -15.73 13.39
C LYS A 94 7.76 -15.08 12.56
N TYR A 95 8.53 -14.16 13.12
CA TYR A 95 9.62 -13.50 12.40
C TYR A 95 10.71 -14.47 11.95
N GLY A 96 10.92 -15.55 12.70
CA GLY A 96 11.82 -16.64 12.30
C GLY A 96 11.27 -17.61 11.26
N TYR A 97 9.99 -17.46 10.86
CA TYR A 97 9.35 -18.37 9.91
C TYR A 97 10.01 -18.30 8.53
N ARG A 98 10.23 -19.47 7.93
CA ARG A 98 10.63 -19.65 6.51
C ARG A 98 9.89 -20.84 5.90
N PRO A 99 9.39 -20.74 4.67
CA PRO A 99 8.68 -21.86 4.01
C PRO A 99 9.54 -23.12 3.84
N THR A 100 10.83 -22.93 3.50
CA THR A 100 11.81 -24.00 3.35
C THR A 100 13.15 -23.55 3.95
N LYS A 101 14.06 -24.49 4.19
CA LYS A 101 15.40 -24.19 4.71
C LYS A 101 16.27 -23.34 3.76
N ASP A 102 15.95 -23.34 2.47
CA ASP A 102 16.77 -22.74 1.42
C ASP A 102 16.39 -21.30 1.11
N VAL A 103 15.35 -20.76 1.79
CA VAL A 103 14.92 -19.37 1.63
C VAL A 103 15.12 -18.57 2.92
N ARG A 104 15.20 -17.25 2.80
CA ARG A 104 15.30 -16.35 3.96
C ARG A 104 14.08 -16.51 4.86
N SER A 105 14.27 -16.35 6.17
CA SER A 105 13.15 -16.12 7.09
C SER A 105 12.51 -14.76 6.86
N PHE A 106 11.31 -14.55 7.43
CA PHE A 106 10.62 -13.27 7.35
C PHE A 106 11.51 -12.13 7.87
N ALA A 107 12.14 -12.30 9.02
CA ALA A 107 13.09 -11.35 9.60
C ALA A 107 14.29 -11.08 8.69
N GLU A 108 14.85 -12.12 8.08
CA GLU A 108 16.00 -11.99 7.17
C GLU A 108 15.63 -11.25 5.87
N ILE A 109 14.39 -11.40 5.37
CA ILE A 109 13.91 -10.61 4.23
C ILE A 109 13.85 -9.13 4.60
N LEU A 110 13.27 -8.79 5.75
CA LEU A 110 13.13 -7.40 6.19
C LEU A 110 14.49 -6.72 6.42
N ASN A 111 15.42 -7.40 7.08
CA ASN A 111 16.80 -6.92 7.24
C ASN A 111 17.48 -6.70 5.88
N HIS A 112 17.35 -7.66 4.97
CA HIS A 112 17.90 -7.56 3.62
C HIS A 112 17.33 -6.38 2.83
N VAL A 113 16.03 -6.12 2.93
CA VAL A 113 15.39 -4.95 2.30
C VAL A 113 16.00 -3.65 2.83
N ALA A 114 16.20 -3.55 4.14
CA ALA A 114 16.83 -2.38 4.76
C ALA A 114 18.28 -2.20 4.28
N ASP A 115 19.08 -3.27 4.29
CA ASP A 115 20.47 -3.26 3.83
C ASP A 115 20.59 -2.76 2.39
N ILE A 116 19.80 -3.35 1.48
CA ILE A 116 19.83 -3.00 0.05
C ILE A 116 19.30 -1.58 -0.18
N SER A 117 18.31 -1.14 0.58
CA SER A 117 17.85 0.25 0.53
C SER A 117 18.96 1.24 0.85
N TYR A 118 19.73 1.01 1.92
CA TYR A 118 20.90 1.84 2.23
C TYR A 118 21.95 1.80 1.13
N ILE A 119 22.30 0.61 0.64
CA ILE A 119 23.31 0.43 -0.41
C ILE A 119 22.92 1.16 -1.71
N LEU A 120 21.70 0.95 -2.19
CA LEU A 120 21.27 1.55 -3.46
C LEU A 120 21.07 3.06 -3.35
N CYS A 121 20.47 3.54 -2.25
CA CYS A 121 20.27 4.97 -2.07
C CYS A 121 21.59 5.73 -1.87
N SER A 122 22.55 5.18 -1.12
CA SER A 122 23.89 5.78 -1.01
C SER A 122 24.64 5.79 -2.35
N ASN A 123 24.51 4.71 -3.12
CA ASN A 123 25.08 4.64 -4.46
C ASN A 123 24.50 5.71 -5.39
N ALA A 124 23.17 5.87 -5.43
CA ALA A 124 22.52 6.92 -6.20
C ALA A 124 22.99 8.33 -5.79
N LYS A 125 23.20 8.54 -4.50
CA LYS A 125 23.70 9.80 -3.96
C LYS A 125 25.19 10.03 -4.26
N GLY A 126 25.94 8.96 -4.51
CA GLY A 126 27.40 9.01 -4.69
C GLY A 126 28.18 9.07 -3.38
N GLU A 127 27.63 8.53 -2.32
CA GLU A 127 28.23 8.49 -0.97
C GLU A 127 28.55 7.06 -0.56
N ALA A 128 29.41 6.91 0.43
CA ALA A 128 29.64 5.62 1.08
C ALA A 128 28.35 5.16 1.78
N THR A 129 28.05 3.86 1.70
CA THR A 129 26.92 3.29 2.43
C THR A 129 27.08 3.58 3.93
N PRO A 130 26.06 4.13 4.61
CA PRO A 130 26.10 4.35 6.04
C PRO A 130 26.47 3.05 6.77
N ALA A 131 27.31 3.16 7.81
CA ALA A 131 27.63 2.01 8.66
C ALA A 131 26.32 1.53 9.31
N THR A 132 25.81 0.42 8.83
CA THR A 132 24.62 -0.21 9.39
C THR A 132 25.04 -1.15 10.51
N ALA A 133 24.31 -1.15 11.62
CA ALA A 133 24.54 -2.14 12.65
C ALA A 133 24.18 -3.53 12.11
N ALA A 134 24.76 -4.57 12.71
CA ALA A 134 24.45 -5.96 12.38
C ALA A 134 22.93 -6.22 12.33
N ALA A 135 22.53 -7.25 11.56
CA ALA A 135 21.15 -7.68 11.42
C ALA A 135 20.38 -7.66 12.75
N LYS A 136 19.21 -7.05 12.73
CA LYS A 136 18.36 -6.91 13.91
C LYS A 136 17.63 -8.22 14.20
N GLY A 137 17.35 -8.49 15.46
CA GLY A 137 16.73 -9.74 15.90
C GLY A 137 15.25 -9.62 16.27
N SER A 138 14.89 -8.63 17.07
CA SER A 138 13.50 -8.41 17.48
C SER A 138 12.69 -7.65 16.42
N LYS A 139 11.37 -7.84 16.45
CA LYS A 139 10.43 -7.10 15.60
C LYS A 139 10.65 -5.58 15.70
N THR A 140 10.76 -5.08 16.91
CA THR A 140 10.95 -3.63 17.16
C THR A 140 12.24 -3.11 16.54
N GLU A 141 13.36 -3.84 16.68
CA GLU A 141 14.64 -3.44 16.09
C GLU A 141 14.61 -3.48 14.57
N ILE A 142 14.00 -4.53 13.99
CA ILE A 142 13.86 -4.68 12.53
C ILE A 142 13.00 -3.56 11.95
N MET A 143 11.86 -3.24 12.57
CA MET A 143 10.99 -2.14 12.12
C MET A 143 11.68 -0.79 12.22
N ALA A 144 12.44 -0.55 13.29
CA ALA A 144 13.23 0.68 13.42
C ALA A 144 14.32 0.76 12.35
N TYR A 145 14.97 -0.35 12.03
CA TYR A 145 16.00 -0.43 10.99
C TYR A 145 15.44 -0.17 9.59
N LEU A 146 14.30 -0.80 9.24
CA LEU A 146 13.58 -0.52 8.01
C LEU A 146 13.18 0.95 7.89
N LYS A 147 12.59 1.51 8.96
CA LYS A 147 12.19 2.92 8.99
C LYS A 147 13.39 3.86 8.78
N GLY A 148 14.54 3.54 9.37
CA GLY A 148 15.79 4.28 9.16
C GLY A 148 16.26 4.23 7.70
N ALA A 149 16.27 3.03 7.09
CA ALA A 149 16.67 2.84 5.70
C ALA A 149 15.74 3.57 4.73
N PHE A 150 14.43 3.47 4.94
CA PHE A 150 13.44 4.14 4.12
C PHE A 150 13.51 5.66 4.25
N GLY A 151 13.68 6.19 5.48
CA GLY A 151 13.87 7.63 5.70
C GLY A 151 15.17 8.17 5.08
N TYR A 152 16.27 7.37 5.07
CA TYR A 152 17.47 7.72 4.34
C TYR A 152 17.20 7.84 2.83
N CYS A 153 16.51 6.85 2.25
CA CYS A 153 16.10 6.89 0.85
C CYS A 153 15.18 8.08 0.55
N ASP A 154 14.23 8.43 1.43
CA ASP A 154 13.37 9.61 1.26
C ASP A 154 14.20 10.89 1.08
N GLY A 155 15.24 11.06 1.90
CA GLY A 155 16.17 12.18 1.79
C GLY A 155 16.94 12.18 0.46
N VAL A 156 17.31 11.01 -0.04
CA VAL A 156 17.99 10.88 -1.34
C VAL A 156 17.04 11.28 -2.48
N TYR A 157 15.85 10.68 -2.56
CA TYR A 157 14.89 10.95 -3.63
C TYR A 157 14.42 12.40 -3.66
N SER A 158 14.25 13.04 -2.50
CA SER A 158 13.85 14.45 -2.43
C SER A 158 14.92 15.41 -2.98
N GLY A 159 16.17 14.99 -3.01
CA GLY A 159 17.28 15.76 -3.57
C GLY A 159 17.51 15.55 -5.08
N PHE A 160 16.78 14.61 -5.71
CA PHE A 160 16.97 14.34 -7.15
C PHE A 160 16.01 15.16 -8.02
N THR A 161 16.53 15.53 -9.20
CA THR A 161 15.73 16.09 -10.30
C THR A 161 15.93 15.25 -11.56
N ASP A 162 15.00 15.36 -12.51
CA ASP A 162 15.08 14.62 -13.77
C ASP A 162 16.38 14.92 -14.56
N ALA A 163 16.95 16.12 -14.39
CA ALA A 163 18.22 16.50 -15.02
C ALA A 163 19.40 15.62 -14.61
N HIS A 164 19.38 15.06 -13.40
CA HIS A 164 20.45 14.23 -12.84
C HIS A 164 20.23 12.72 -13.00
N LEU A 165 19.09 12.29 -13.55
CA LEU A 165 18.77 10.87 -13.69
C LEU A 165 19.74 10.13 -14.62
N ASN A 166 20.32 10.83 -15.61
CA ASN A 166 21.27 10.23 -16.53
C ASN A 166 22.74 10.33 -16.08
N ASP A 167 23.01 10.91 -14.92
CA ASP A 167 24.38 10.95 -14.38
C ASP A 167 24.93 9.53 -14.22
N PRO A 168 26.24 9.33 -14.47
CA PRO A 168 26.88 8.02 -14.35
C PRO A 168 26.75 7.44 -12.92
N ALA A 169 26.52 6.15 -12.85
CA ALA A 169 26.51 5.37 -11.63
C ALA A 169 27.09 3.97 -11.87
N ASN A 170 27.41 3.26 -10.81
CA ASN A 170 27.90 1.90 -10.89
C ASN A 170 27.00 0.95 -10.04
N PHE A 171 26.47 -0.09 -10.67
CA PHE A 171 25.65 -1.10 -10.02
C PHE A 171 26.44 -2.40 -9.87
N PHE A 172 27.05 -2.61 -8.72
CA PHE A 172 27.84 -3.81 -8.41
C PHE A 172 28.87 -4.16 -9.51
N GLY A 173 29.62 -3.16 -9.98
CA GLY A 173 30.63 -3.31 -11.03
C GLY A 173 30.13 -3.07 -12.46
N VAL A 174 28.82 -2.90 -12.66
CA VAL A 174 28.22 -2.60 -13.97
C VAL A 174 28.01 -1.08 -14.11
N ASN A 175 28.59 -0.47 -15.15
CA ASN A 175 28.35 0.94 -15.45
C ASN A 175 26.92 1.18 -15.90
N THR A 176 26.25 2.16 -15.29
CA THR A 176 24.87 2.50 -15.51
C THR A 176 24.64 3.99 -15.22
N ASN A 177 23.40 4.39 -14.97
CA ASN A 177 23.03 5.75 -14.58
C ASN A 177 22.22 5.75 -13.28
N LYS A 178 22.03 6.93 -12.69
CA LYS A 178 21.31 7.11 -11.43
C LYS A 178 19.84 6.71 -11.53
N MET A 179 19.19 6.91 -12.69
CA MET A 179 17.82 6.45 -12.92
C MET A 179 17.68 4.93 -12.73
N PHE A 180 18.64 4.16 -13.27
CA PHE A 180 18.66 2.71 -13.09
C PHE A 180 18.72 2.35 -11.59
N ILE A 181 19.65 2.97 -10.84
CA ILE A 181 19.81 2.68 -9.41
C ILE A 181 18.53 3.01 -8.64
N LEU A 182 17.94 4.20 -8.85
CA LEU A 182 16.71 4.60 -8.18
C LEU A 182 15.54 3.66 -8.54
N THR A 183 15.43 3.26 -9.80
CA THR A 183 14.41 2.29 -10.23
C THR A 183 14.63 0.94 -9.58
N GLN A 184 15.88 0.50 -9.39
CA GLN A 184 16.18 -0.77 -8.71
C GLN A 184 15.77 -0.77 -7.24
N VAL A 185 15.77 0.36 -6.53
CA VAL A 185 15.21 0.41 -5.16
C VAL A 185 13.73 -0.02 -5.18
N ALA A 186 12.92 0.61 -6.03
CA ALA A 186 11.49 0.29 -6.11
C ALA A 186 11.23 -1.15 -6.59
N ASN A 187 12.03 -1.63 -7.56
CA ASN A 187 11.94 -3.00 -8.07
C ASN A 187 12.30 -4.05 -7.01
N HIS A 188 13.37 -3.80 -6.25
CA HIS A 188 13.81 -4.69 -5.16
C HIS A 188 12.75 -4.74 -4.03
N ASP A 189 12.20 -3.60 -3.64
CA ASP A 189 11.14 -3.51 -2.65
C ASP A 189 9.88 -4.29 -3.11
N ALA A 190 9.48 -4.14 -4.39
CA ALA A 190 8.34 -4.87 -4.96
C ALA A 190 8.55 -6.39 -4.98
N LEU A 191 9.77 -6.83 -5.34
CA LEU A 191 10.14 -8.24 -5.35
C LEU A 191 9.99 -8.87 -3.96
N HIS A 192 10.51 -8.19 -2.94
CA HIS A 192 10.46 -8.70 -1.56
C HIS A 192 9.08 -8.52 -0.91
N TYR A 193 8.33 -7.49 -1.27
CA TYR A 193 6.92 -7.40 -0.86
C TYR A 193 6.12 -8.63 -1.32
N GLY A 194 6.33 -9.11 -2.55
CA GLY A 194 5.72 -10.36 -3.03
C GLY A 194 6.07 -11.57 -2.16
N ASN A 195 7.32 -11.68 -1.68
CA ASN A 195 7.72 -12.72 -0.72
C ASN A 195 6.97 -12.56 0.61
N LEU A 196 6.92 -11.34 1.18
CA LEU A 196 6.25 -11.08 2.47
C LEU A 196 4.75 -11.41 2.41
N VAL A 197 4.05 -11.04 1.32
CA VAL A 197 2.65 -11.40 1.07
C VAL A 197 2.45 -12.91 1.12
N THR A 198 3.34 -13.67 0.46
CA THR A 198 3.27 -15.12 0.47
C THR A 198 3.47 -15.69 1.89
N TYR A 199 4.43 -15.15 2.65
CA TYR A 199 4.71 -15.62 4.01
C TYR A 199 3.55 -15.30 4.97
N LEU A 200 2.94 -14.11 4.85
CA LEU A 200 1.76 -13.76 5.63
C LEU A 200 0.62 -14.75 5.38
N ARG A 201 0.28 -14.99 4.10
CA ARG A 201 -0.82 -15.90 3.73
C ARG A 201 -0.60 -17.33 4.19
N ILE A 202 0.62 -17.87 4.08
CA ILE A 202 0.95 -19.21 4.60
C ILE A 202 0.75 -19.27 6.13
N ASN A 203 0.93 -18.14 6.84
CA ASN A 203 0.70 -18.06 8.28
C ASN A 203 -0.76 -17.67 8.64
N GLY A 204 -1.68 -17.67 7.67
CA GLY A 204 -3.11 -17.39 7.89
C GLY A 204 -3.43 -15.90 8.08
N LEU A 205 -2.53 -15.01 7.67
CA LEU A 205 -2.70 -13.56 7.75
C LEU A 205 -3.07 -12.96 6.40
N GLU A 206 -3.99 -12.00 6.39
CA GLU A 206 -4.37 -11.26 5.20
C GLU A 206 -3.49 -10.01 5.08
N PRO A 207 -2.66 -9.88 4.02
CA PRO A 207 -1.82 -8.70 3.85
C PRO A 207 -2.65 -7.43 3.65
N SER A 208 -2.38 -6.38 4.44
CA SER A 208 -2.99 -5.06 4.20
C SER A 208 -2.40 -4.41 2.95
N GLY A 209 -3.25 -3.80 2.17
CA GLY A 209 -2.83 -2.99 1.04
C GLY A 209 -2.84 -3.74 -0.27
N GLY A 210 -4.05 -3.97 -0.77
CA GLY A 210 -4.26 -4.27 -2.18
C GLY A 210 -3.59 -3.22 -3.08
N TRP A 211 -3.39 -3.56 -4.35
CA TRP A 211 -2.78 -2.66 -5.33
C TRP A 211 -3.67 -1.45 -5.66
N PHE A 212 -4.98 -1.56 -5.39
CA PHE A 212 -6.00 -0.57 -5.70
C PHE A 212 -7.09 -0.58 -4.63
#